data_b0e756230a41ae56de412131096ef173
#
_entry.id   b0e756230a41ae56de412131096ef173
#
_cell.length_a   1.000
_cell.length_b   1.000
_cell.length_c   1.000
_cell.angle_alpha   90.00
_cell.angle_beta   90.00
_cell.angle_gamma   90.00
#
_symmetry.space_group_name_H-M   'P 1'
#
loop_
_entity.id
_entity.type
_entity.pdbx_description
1 polymer ?
#
loop_
_entity_poly.entity_id
_entity_poly.type
_entity_poly.pdbx_seq_one_letter_code
_entity_poly.pdbx_strand_id
1 'polypeptide(L)'
;YFDYFCTNQFKRMSDKQEVDNLLRNIQKGLKLYSVTELNEAIITFLNKKNDKSLEIDKVVSMVCKEYSITKSSLKSKNARGTLQEAKQITYCLLHNVLGLSIRFISTKIFFNWPTSVAIGIKKLKDSDINHKQDKKFIDKYLHLQNELIKDICI
;
A
#
# COMPACT_ATOMS: atom_id res chain seq x y z
N TYR A 1 17.21 -5.33 29.15
CA TYR A 1 17.00 -6.79 28.88
C TYR A 1 15.57 -7.24 29.18
N PHE A 2 14.86 -6.58 30.11
CA PHE A 2 13.48 -6.94 30.50
C PHE A 2 12.43 -6.57 29.44
N ASP A 3 12.60 -5.45 28.73
CA ASP A 3 11.66 -4.99 27.71
C ASP A 3 11.62 -5.86 26.43
N TYR A 4 12.75 -6.51 26.08
CA TYR A 4 12.83 -7.36 24.90
C TYR A 4 12.13 -8.73 25.11
N PHE A 5 12.08 -9.22 26.34
CA PHE A 5 11.40 -10.48 26.69
C PHE A 5 9.87 -10.30 26.74
N CYS A 6 9.40 -9.18 27.29
CA CYS A 6 7.97 -8.85 27.36
C CYS A 6 7.34 -8.66 25.98
N THR A 7 8.00 -7.92 25.08
CA THR A 7 7.48 -7.67 23.73
C THR A 7 7.38 -8.91 22.88
N ASN A 8 8.31 -9.86 22.99
CA ASN A 8 8.27 -11.13 22.26
C ASN A 8 7.22 -12.12 22.81
N GLN A 9 6.96 -12.14 24.11
CA GLN A 9 5.87 -12.94 24.67
C GLN A 9 4.49 -12.40 24.30
N PHE A 10 4.29 -11.08 24.33
CA PHE A 10 3.04 -10.46 23.88
C PHE A 10 2.76 -10.71 22.39
N LYS A 11 3.79 -10.66 21.54
CA LYS A 11 3.66 -10.95 20.10
C LYS A 11 3.28 -12.42 19.87
N ARG A 12 3.91 -13.36 20.56
CA ARG A 12 3.57 -14.79 20.47
C ARG A 12 2.17 -15.12 20.99
N MET A 13 1.69 -14.42 22.03
CA MET A 13 0.31 -14.56 22.50
C MET A 13 -0.71 -14.03 21.51
N SER A 14 -0.42 -12.88 20.88
CA SER A 14 -1.25 -12.30 19.81
C SER A 14 -1.35 -13.25 18.61
N ASP A 15 -0.23 -13.77 18.14
CA ASP A 15 -0.16 -14.70 17.00
C ASP A 15 -0.94 -16.00 17.28
N LYS A 16 -0.85 -16.53 18.51
CA LYS A 16 -1.61 -17.72 18.91
C LYS A 16 -3.12 -17.46 18.93
N GLN A 17 -3.54 -16.31 19.42
CA GLN A 17 -4.94 -15.93 19.49
C GLN A 17 -5.53 -15.70 18.09
N GLU A 18 -4.74 -15.13 17.16
CA GLU A 18 -5.13 -14.99 15.76
C GLU A 18 -5.27 -16.36 15.07
N VAL A 19 -4.36 -17.29 15.31
CA VAL A 19 -4.42 -18.66 14.78
C VAL A 19 -5.64 -19.41 15.35
N ASP A 20 -5.91 -19.32 16.64
CA ASP A 20 -7.08 -19.95 17.26
C ASP A 20 -8.41 -19.37 16.71
N ASN A 21 -8.47 -18.06 16.47
CA ASN A 21 -9.62 -17.42 15.83
C ASN A 21 -9.80 -17.88 14.38
N LEU A 22 -8.72 -18.00 13.63
CA LEU A 22 -8.74 -18.50 12.25
C LEU A 22 -9.25 -19.94 12.21
N LEU A 23 -8.73 -20.83 13.09
CA LEU A 23 -9.18 -22.22 13.18
C LEU A 23 -10.67 -22.34 13.53
N ARG A 24 -11.17 -21.53 14.48
CA ARG A 24 -12.60 -21.46 14.79
C ARG A 24 -13.45 -21.02 13.61
N ASN A 25 -12.98 -20.03 12.85
CA ASN A 25 -13.70 -19.55 11.66
C ASN A 25 -13.71 -20.61 10.55
N ILE A 26 -12.62 -21.34 10.34
CA ILE A 26 -12.53 -22.47 9.42
C ILE A 26 -13.51 -23.57 9.85
N GLN A 27 -13.53 -23.95 11.14
CA GLN A 27 -14.44 -24.95 11.67
C GLN A 27 -15.92 -24.55 11.52
N LYS A 28 -16.26 -23.26 11.69
CA LYS A 28 -17.61 -22.76 11.42
C LYS A 28 -17.93 -22.82 9.92
N GLY A 29 -16.99 -22.45 9.05
CA GLY A 29 -17.16 -22.53 7.60
C GLY A 29 -17.42 -23.97 7.13
N LEU A 30 -16.67 -24.95 7.64
CA LEU A 30 -16.82 -26.38 7.32
C LEU A 30 -18.18 -26.96 7.76
N LYS A 31 -18.87 -26.34 8.71
CA LYS A 31 -20.25 -26.72 9.08
C LYS A 31 -21.32 -26.16 8.16
N LEU A 32 -21.03 -25.08 7.45
CA LEU A 32 -21.98 -24.34 6.61
C LEU A 32 -21.78 -24.58 5.12
N TYR A 33 -20.55 -24.90 4.72
CA TYR A 33 -20.13 -25.02 3.31
C TYR A 33 -19.38 -26.33 3.11
N SER A 34 -19.41 -26.84 1.88
CA SER A 34 -18.59 -27.99 1.50
C SER A 34 -17.10 -27.61 1.47
N VAL A 35 -16.24 -28.62 1.59
CA VAL A 35 -14.77 -28.42 1.51
C VAL A 35 -14.36 -27.77 0.17
N THR A 36 -15.06 -28.11 -0.90
CA THR A 36 -14.84 -27.53 -2.25
C THR A 36 -15.14 -26.05 -2.29
N GLU A 37 -16.29 -25.62 -1.79
CA GLU A 37 -16.69 -24.20 -1.72
C GLU A 37 -15.72 -23.38 -0.85
N LEU A 38 -15.25 -23.95 0.26
CA LEU A 38 -14.28 -23.28 1.13
C LEU A 38 -12.91 -23.13 0.44
N ASN A 39 -12.46 -24.15 -0.29
CA ASN A 39 -11.23 -24.08 -1.06
C ASN A 39 -11.31 -23.04 -2.19
N GLU A 40 -12.42 -22.97 -2.92
CA GLU A 40 -12.63 -21.95 -3.95
C GLU A 40 -12.63 -20.54 -3.36
N ALA A 41 -13.28 -20.33 -2.22
CA ALA A 41 -13.26 -19.05 -1.53
C ALA A 41 -11.83 -18.64 -1.08
N ILE A 42 -11.05 -19.59 -0.56
CA ILE A 42 -9.65 -19.36 -0.16
C ILE A 42 -8.80 -19.04 -1.38
N ILE A 43 -8.91 -19.79 -2.47
CA ILE A 43 -8.16 -19.55 -3.72
C ILE A 43 -8.51 -18.17 -4.27
N THR A 44 -9.80 -17.80 -4.31
CA THR A 44 -10.27 -16.49 -4.75
C THR A 44 -9.68 -15.36 -3.89
N PHE A 45 -9.65 -15.55 -2.56
CA PHE A 45 -9.05 -14.57 -1.65
C PHE A 45 -7.53 -14.43 -1.84
N LEU A 46 -6.83 -15.54 -2.05
CA LEU A 46 -5.38 -15.53 -2.30
C LEU A 46 -5.04 -14.88 -3.63
N ASN A 47 -5.82 -15.16 -4.69
CA ASN A 47 -5.64 -14.53 -6.00
C ASN A 47 -5.87 -13.03 -5.91
N LYS A 48 -6.95 -12.57 -5.25
CA LYS A 48 -7.22 -11.14 -5.04
C LYS A 48 -6.12 -10.42 -4.24
N LYS A 49 -5.43 -11.13 -3.34
CA LYS A 49 -4.28 -10.60 -2.60
C LYS A 49 -3.05 -10.48 -3.50
N ASN A 50 -2.83 -11.44 -4.40
CA ASN A 50 -1.73 -11.41 -5.36
C ASN A 50 -1.92 -10.29 -6.38
N ASP A 51 -3.15 -10.05 -6.86
CA ASP A 51 -3.46 -8.95 -7.78
C ASP A 51 -3.10 -7.60 -7.18
N LYS A 52 -3.46 -7.35 -5.90
CA LYS A 52 -3.08 -6.11 -5.21
C LYS A 52 -1.57 -5.91 -5.09
N SER A 53 -0.80 -6.97 -4.88
CA SER A 53 0.67 -6.88 -4.84
C SER A 53 1.23 -6.49 -6.20
N LEU A 54 0.69 -7.06 -7.27
CA LEU A 54 1.07 -6.73 -8.64
C LEU A 54 0.71 -5.28 -9.01
N GLU A 55 -0.46 -4.81 -8.61
CA GLU A 55 -0.88 -3.42 -8.81
C GLU A 55 0.03 -2.42 -8.08
N ILE A 56 0.42 -2.73 -6.83
CA ILE A 56 1.38 -1.91 -6.06
C ILE A 56 2.72 -1.84 -6.79
N ASP A 57 3.22 -2.98 -7.28
CA ASP A 57 4.50 -3.03 -8.01
C ASP A 57 4.42 -2.28 -9.35
N LYS A 58 3.29 -2.30 -10.04
CA LYS A 58 3.04 -1.49 -11.24
C LYS A 58 3.13 0.02 -10.92
N VAL A 59 2.42 0.50 -9.89
CA VAL A 59 2.48 1.90 -9.47
C VAL A 59 3.91 2.33 -9.14
N VAL A 60 4.62 1.54 -8.33
CA VAL A 60 6.00 1.84 -7.94
C VAL A 60 6.92 1.89 -9.17
N SER A 61 6.78 0.92 -10.09
CA SER A 61 7.61 0.84 -11.30
C SER A 61 7.35 2.01 -12.25
N MET A 62 6.09 2.40 -12.42
CA MET A 62 5.67 3.51 -13.27
C MET A 62 6.24 4.84 -12.76
N VAL A 63 6.12 5.11 -11.46
CA VAL A 63 6.71 6.33 -10.86
C VAL A 63 8.23 6.31 -10.94
N CYS A 64 8.87 5.15 -10.70
CA CYS A 64 10.33 5.03 -10.84
C CYS A 64 10.80 5.32 -12.26
N LYS A 65 10.06 4.89 -13.27
CA LYS A 65 10.35 5.17 -14.69
C LYS A 65 10.20 6.66 -15.00
N GLU A 66 9.09 7.29 -14.59
CA GLU A 66 8.81 8.71 -14.83
C GLU A 66 9.88 9.63 -14.23
N TYR A 67 10.35 9.30 -13.03
CA TYR A 67 11.35 10.09 -12.33
C TYR A 67 12.80 9.63 -12.54
N SER A 68 13.03 8.59 -13.36
CA SER A 68 14.34 7.97 -13.59
C SER A 68 15.07 7.60 -12.28
N ILE A 69 14.34 7.04 -11.31
CA ILE A 69 14.84 6.63 -10.00
C ILE A 69 14.68 5.13 -9.77
N THR A 70 15.47 4.57 -8.85
CA THR A 70 15.34 3.15 -8.48
C THR A 70 14.26 2.93 -7.41
N LYS A 71 13.71 1.72 -7.35
CA LYS A 71 12.76 1.32 -6.29
C LYS A 71 13.36 1.46 -4.89
N SER A 72 14.66 1.22 -4.73
CA SER A 72 15.37 1.37 -3.46
C SER A 72 15.47 2.85 -3.05
N SER A 73 15.78 3.73 -3.99
CA SER A 73 15.80 5.18 -3.76
C SER A 73 14.41 5.68 -3.36
N LEU A 74 13.35 5.25 -4.06
CA LEU A 74 11.98 5.62 -3.74
C LEU A 74 11.58 5.19 -2.32
N LYS A 75 12.09 4.06 -1.82
CA LYS A 75 11.83 3.56 -0.45
C LYS A 75 12.77 4.12 0.61
N SER A 76 13.81 4.88 0.24
CA SER A 76 14.78 5.45 1.20
C SER A 76 14.10 6.39 2.20
N LYS A 77 14.60 6.51 3.42
CA LYS A 77 14.04 7.42 4.45
C LYS A 77 14.30 8.89 4.12
N ASN A 78 15.46 9.19 3.56
CA ASN A 78 15.89 10.55 3.25
C ASN A 78 15.49 10.91 1.81
N ALA A 79 14.38 11.62 1.65
CA ALA A 79 13.94 12.11 0.35
C ALA A 79 13.92 13.63 0.33
N ARG A 80 14.58 14.22 -0.68
CA ARG A 80 14.58 15.67 -0.93
C ARG A 80 14.32 15.93 -2.41
N GLY A 81 13.80 17.10 -2.73
CA GLY A 81 13.56 17.53 -4.10
C GLY A 81 12.69 16.55 -4.90
N THR A 82 13.17 16.16 -6.05
CA THR A 82 12.47 15.26 -7.01
C THR A 82 12.07 13.93 -6.40
N LEU A 83 12.91 13.37 -5.53
CA LEU A 83 12.62 12.10 -4.85
C LEU A 83 11.46 12.24 -3.86
N GLN A 84 11.35 13.37 -3.18
CA GLN A 84 10.23 13.65 -2.28
C GLN A 84 8.93 13.80 -3.07
N GLU A 85 8.98 14.48 -4.21
CA GLU A 85 7.84 14.62 -5.12
C GLU A 85 7.36 13.25 -5.62
N ALA A 86 8.28 12.40 -6.11
CA ALA A 86 7.98 11.05 -6.56
C ALA A 86 7.30 10.20 -5.47
N LYS A 87 7.77 10.29 -4.21
CA LYS A 87 7.14 9.62 -3.07
C LYS A 87 5.72 10.12 -2.82
N GLN A 88 5.51 11.43 -2.82
CA GLN A 88 4.20 12.02 -2.59
C GLN A 88 3.20 11.58 -3.67
N ILE A 89 3.59 11.59 -4.94
CA ILE A 89 2.77 11.07 -6.04
C ILE A 89 2.47 9.58 -5.84
N THR A 90 3.47 8.78 -5.47
CA THR A 90 3.24 7.35 -5.18
C THR A 90 2.22 7.15 -4.06
N TYR A 91 2.31 7.92 -2.98
CA TYR A 91 1.34 7.85 -1.88
C TYR A 91 -0.08 8.19 -2.35
N CYS A 92 -0.21 9.24 -3.17
CA CYS A 92 -1.50 9.63 -3.74
C CYS A 92 -2.08 8.55 -4.65
N LEU A 93 -1.29 7.95 -5.55
CA LEU A 93 -1.75 6.89 -6.44
C LEU A 93 -2.18 5.65 -5.67
N LEU A 94 -1.36 5.19 -4.71
CA LEU A 94 -1.68 4.02 -3.88
C LEU A 94 -2.93 4.25 -3.03
N HIS A 95 -3.14 5.47 -2.53
CA HIS A 95 -4.30 5.78 -1.70
C HIS A 95 -5.56 6.04 -2.51
N ASN A 96 -5.48 6.92 -3.53
CA ASN A 96 -6.66 7.39 -4.26
C ASN A 96 -7.11 6.41 -5.34
N VAL A 97 -6.19 5.69 -6.00
CA VAL A 97 -6.52 4.77 -7.10
C VAL A 97 -6.69 3.34 -6.59
N LEU A 98 -5.74 2.83 -5.80
CA LEU A 98 -5.81 1.46 -5.28
C LEU A 98 -6.58 1.34 -3.95
N GLY A 99 -7.04 2.45 -3.34
CA GLY A 99 -7.82 2.45 -2.12
C GLY A 99 -7.05 1.95 -0.88
N LEU A 100 -5.71 2.01 -0.88
CA LEU A 100 -4.91 1.51 0.22
C LEU A 100 -4.94 2.47 1.41
N SER A 101 -5.01 1.93 2.62
CA SER A 101 -4.98 2.76 3.82
C SER A 101 -3.58 3.38 4.06
N ILE A 102 -3.54 4.58 4.65
CA ILE A 102 -2.31 5.28 5.03
C ILE A 102 -1.39 4.38 5.86
N ARG A 103 -1.97 3.63 6.81
CA ARG A 103 -1.22 2.70 7.66
C ARG A 103 -0.59 1.58 6.83
N PHE A 104 -1.29 1.01 5.87
CA PHE A 104 -0.76 -0.04 5.01
C PHE A 104 0.39 0.48 4.14
N ILE A 105 0.20 1.64 3.48
CA ILE A 105 1.23 2.29 2.65
C ILE A 105 2.49 2.55 3.47
N SER A 106 2.34 3.11 4.68
CA SER A 106 3.47 3.47 5.53
C SER A 106 4.23 2.26 6.06
N THR A 107 3.52 1.24 6.58
CA THR A 107 4.16 0.12 7.31
C THR A 107 4.57 -1.02 6.40
N LYS A 108 3.83 -1.28 5.31
CA LYS A 108 4.06 -2.45 4.43
C LYS A 108 4.83 -2.14 3.16
N ILE A 109 4.73 -0.90 2.65
CA ILE A 109 5.36 -0.53 1.37
C ILE A 109 6.61 0.32 1.58
N PHE A 110 6.51 1.37 2.40
CA PHE A 110 7.59 2.36 2.55
C PHE A 110 8.37 2.29 3.86
N PHE A 111 7.89 1.55 4.86
CA PHE A 111 8.48 1.48 6.21
C PHE A 111 8.74 2.86 6.82
N ASN A 112 7.80 3.77 6.63
CA ASN A 112 7.81 5.16 7.06
C ASN A 112 6.74 5.44 8.12
N TRP A 113 6.80 6.63 8.74
CA TRP A 113 5.78 7.10 9.66
C TRP A 113 4.46 7.38 8.92
N PRO A 114 3.29 6.98 9.45
CA PRO A 114 1.99 7.26 8.87
C PRO A 114 1.74 8.74 8.60
N THR A 115 2.25 9.62 9.48
CA THR A 115 2.20 11.08 9.31
C THR A 115 2.88 11.57 8.04
N SER A 116 4.02 10.97 7.65
CA SER A 116 4.73 11.34 6.41
C SER A 116 3.89 11.01 5.17
N VAL A 117 3.19 9.88 5.19
CA VAL A 117 2.29 9.48 4.10
C VAL A 117 1.07 10.40 4.06
N ALA A 118 0.46 10.68 5.21
CA ALA A 118 -0.69 11.58 5.33
C ALA A 118 -0.37 13.00 4.79
N ILE A 119 0.79 13.55 5.16
CA ILE A 119 1.27 14.86 4.66
C ILE A 119 1.45 14.82 3.14
N GLY A 120 2.03 13.73 2.60
CA GLY A 120 2.21 13.58 1.16
C GLY A 120 0.88 13.54 0.40
N ILE A 121 -0.13 12.84 0.92
CA ILE A 121 -1.48 12.79 0.34
C ILE A 121 -2.18 14.14 0.46
N LYS A 122 -2.04 14.79 1.62
CA LYS A 122 -2.64 16.11 1.86
C LYS A 122 -2.10 17.16 0.88
N LYS A 123 -0.81 17.09 0.51
CA LYS A 123 -0.21 18.02 -0.44
C LYS A 123 -1.00 18.11 -1.75
N LEU A 124 -1.49 16.99 -2.29
CA LEU A 124 -2.30 17.02 -3.52
C LEU A 124 -3.61 17.81 -3.34
N LYS A 125 -4.24 17.70 -2.16
CA LYS A 125 -5.47 18.43 -1.84
C LYS A 125 -5.24 19.92 -1.61
N ASP A 126 -4.08 20.26 -1.05
CA ASP A 126 -3.71 21.64 -0.71
C ASP A 126 -3.02 22.37 -1.89
N SER A 127 -2.70 21.65 -2.99
CA SER A 127 -2.02 22.21 -4.16
C SER A 127 -2.94 23.13 -4.94
N ASP A 128 -2.45 24.35 -5.27
CA ASP A 128 -3.17 25.33 -6.06
C ASP A 128 -2.74 25.27 -7.55
N ILE A 129 -3.71 25.04 -8.43
CA ILE A 129 -3.49 24.97 -9.89
C ILE A 129 -2.93 26.27 -10.49
N ASN A 130 -3.12 27.41 -9.82
CA ASN A 130 -2.59 28.69 -10.25
C ASN A 130 -1.11 28.88 -9.90
N HIS A 131 -0.59 28.06 -8.97
CA HIS A 131 0.81 28.10 -8.59
C HIS A 131 1.64 27.19 -9.49
N LYS A 132 2.65 27.75 -10.19
CA LYS A 132 3.44 27.02 -11.22
C LYS A 132 4.04 25.69 -10.77
N GLN A 133 4.51 25.60 -9.52
CA GLN A 133 5.11 24.35 -8.99
C GLN A 133 4.04 23.32 -8.67
N ASP A 134 2.94 23.76 -8.08
CA ASP A 134 1.83 22.88 -7.73
C ASP A 134 1.13 22.36 -8.98
N LYS A 135 0.98 23.21 -10.02
CA LYS A 135 0.46 22.79 -11.32
C LYS A 135 1.30 21.65 -11.91
N LYS A 136 2.63 21.76 -11.92
CA LYS A 136 3.49 20.68 -12.41
C LYS A 136 3.30 19.38 -11.64
N PHE A 137 3.12 19.45 -10.31
CA PHE A 137 2.88 18.30 -9.47
C PHE A 137 1.53 17.65 -9.78
N ILE A 138 0.48 18.47 -9.94
CA ILE A 138 -0.87 18.01 -10.30
C ILE A 138 -0.87 17.37 -11.69
N ASP A 139 -0.26 18.02 -12.70
CA ASP A 139 -0.21 17.51 -14.07
C ASP A 139 0.48 16.14 -14.14
N LYS A 140 1.59 15.97 -13.43
CA LYS A 140 2.27 14.67 -13.34
C LYS A 140 1.44 13.62 -12.63
N TYR A 141 0.78 13.97 -11.54
CA TYR A 141 -0.11 13.05 -10.85
C TYR A 141 -1.25 12.58 -11.78
N LEU A 142 -1.91 13.50 -12.47
CA LEU A 142 -3.01 13.18 -13.38
C LEU A 142 -2.54 12.35 -14.58
N HIS A 143 -1.36 12.64 -15.13
CA HIS A 143 -0.77 11.84 -16.20
C HIS A 143 -0.60 10.39 -15.76
N LEU A 144 0.09 10.15 -14.65
CA LEU A 144 0.34 8.83 -14.11
C LEU A 144 -0.94 8.11 -13.66
N GLN A 145 -1.90 8.84 -13.12
CA GLN A 145 -3.22 8.30 -12.78
C GLN A 145 -3.95 7.78 -14.02
N ASN A 146 -3.96 8.55 -15.10
CA ASN A 146 -4.61 8.15 -16.36
C ASN A 146 -3.93 6.94 -17.00
N GLU A 147 -2.60 6.86 -16.98
CA GLU A 147 -1.87 5.66 -17.44
C GLU A 147 -2.24 4.44 -16.59
N LEU A 148 -2.23 4.58 -15.28
CA LEU A 148 -2.55 3.48 -14.36
C LEU A 148 -3.98 2.96 -14.56
N ILE A 149 -4.95 3.86 -14.74
CA ILE A 149 -6.36 3.47 -14.97
C ILE A 149 -6.50 2.72 -16.30
N LYS A 150 -5.82 3.15 -17.36
CA LYS A 150 -5.82 2.42 -18.64
C LYS A 150 -5.29 1.01 -18.50
N ASP A 151 -4.22 0.83 -17.72
CA ASP A 151 -3.57 -0.48 -17.52
C ASP A 151 -4.38 -1.43 -16.61
N ILE A 152 -5.27 -0.90 -15.77
CA ILE A 152 -6.12 -1.70 -14.86
C ILE A 152 -7.46 -2.07 -15.51
N CYS A 153 -7.94 -1.25 -16.47
CA CYS A 153 -9.24 -1.45 -17.12
C CYS A 153 -9.19 -2.33 -18.38
N ILE A 154 -8.03 -2.93 -18.70
CA ILE A 154 -7.84 -3.93 -19.76
C ILE A 154 -7.80 -5.32 -19.15
#